data_0d110a99e4df7f7ed304a78297a524f0
#
_entry.id   0d110a99e4df7f7ed304a78297a524f0
#
_cell.length_a   1.000
_cell.length_b   1.000
_cell.length_c   1.000
_cell.angle_alpha   90.00
_cell.angle_beta   90.00
_cell.angle_gamma   90.00
#
_symmetry.space_group_name_H-M   'P 1'
#
loop_
_entity.id
_entity.type
_entity.pdbx_description
1 polymer ?
#
loop_
_entity_poly.entity_id
_entity_poly.type
_entity_poly.pdbx_seq_one_letter_code
_entity_poly.pdbx_strand_id
1 'polypeptide(L)'
;MCAASKSENTQLGQRPPTRRQQRREKRRNVRRIHLTLYKTEGQSFHILFREKIMAGLAGYVEDGRLSAEGIECACAGLLTFRGILQTLAIDRISVFATASLRNISNTEQALSVIHAATGYFVEVISGEEEALFGYAGAMQELRLSGAFLDIGGASTEIVKFDGGTPVNFASFPIGSLSLYRRCVKKILPGEGSLKRLRQEISQTIDLSEDAIVLHPLLIGVGGTARAALKLAQHYCKISDDCHSITVEQLDALCTFLCSGKKAASDLILRLEAERIHTLVPGMLILQHVFHLFGAQQLVISKYGVREGYLWPCKTAWT
;
A
#
# COMPACT_ATOMS: atom_id res chain seq x y z
N MET A 1 -54.60 -18.93 31.53
CA MET A 1 -53.47 -19.51 32.25
C MET A 1 -52.30 -19.59 31.26
N CYS A 2 -51.43 -18.61 31.28
CA CYS A 2 -50.21 -18.60 30.50
C CYS A 2 -49.03 -18.43 31.44
N ALA A 3 -48.15 -19.42 31.50
CA ALA A 3 -46.92 -19.38 32.26
C ALA A 3 -45.83 -18.76 31.39
N ALA A 4 -45.25 -17.66 31.88
CA ALA A 4 -44.09 -17.05 31.28
C ALA A 4 -42.81 -17.68 31.87
N SER A 5 -41.96 -18.29 31.02
CA SER A 5 -40.61 -18.71 31.38
C SER A 5 -39.60 -17.63 30.99
N LYS A 6 -38.91 -17.10 31.98
CA LYS A 6 -37.73 -16.27 31.80
C LYS A 6 -36.57 -17.14 31.31
N SER A 7 -36.03 -16.85 30.12
CA SER A 7 -34.74 -17.37 29.72
C SER A 7 -33.64 -16.44 30.22
N GLU A 8 -32.81 -16.89 31.12
CA GLU A 8 -31.59 -16.24 31.54
C GLU A 8 -30.57 -16.31 30.42
N ASN A 9 -30.23 -15.14 29.89
CA ASN A 9 -29.17 -14.97 28.92
C ASN A 9 -27.83 -14.92 29.66
N THR A 10 -27.18 -16.07 29.80
CA THR A 10 -25.81 -16.16 30.34
C THR A 10 -24.84 -15.58 29.29
N GLN A 11 -24.45 -14.34 29.47
CA GLN A 11 -23.33 -13.76 28.78
C GLN A 11 -22.06 -14.49 29.21
N LEU A 12 -21.58 -15.41 28.36
CA LEU A 12 -20.25 -15.97 28.48
C LEU A 12 -19.24 -14.83 28.21
N GLY A 13 -18.63 -14.38 29.31
CA GLY A 13 -17.56 -13.40 29.31
C GLY A 13 -16.40 -13.88 28.46
N GLN A 14 -16.26 -13.33 27.27
CA GLN A 14 -15.07 -13.53 26.45
C GLN A 14 -13.87 -12.96 27.19
N ARG A 15 -12.96 -13.84 27.62
CA ARG A 15 -11.68 -13.43 28.19
C ARG A 15 -10.96 -12.52 27.18
N PRO A 16 -10.36 -11.40 27.61
CA PRO A 16 -9.59 -10.55 26.71
C PRO A 16 -8.50 -11.39 26.02
N PRO A 17 -8.27 -11.19 24.73
CA PRO A 17 -7.32 -11.98 23.96
C PRO A 17 -5.93 -11.89 24.60
N THR A 18 -5.26 -13.03 24.73
CA THR A 18 -3.92 -13.10 25.30
C THR A 18 -2.93 -12.28 24.44
N ARG A 19 -1.81 -11.82 25.04
CA ARG A 19 -0.75 -11.11 24.31
C ARG A 19 -0.32 -11.85 23.04
N ARG A 20 -0.37 -13.19 23.05
CA ARG A 20 -0.06 -14.05 21.89
C ARG A 20 -1.18 -14.01 20.83
N GLN A 21 -2.44 -13.93 21.24
CA GLN A 21 -3.59 -13.75 20.32
C GLN A 21 -3.61 -12.34 19.73
N GLN A 22 -3.35 -11.30 20.53
CA GLN A 22 -3.21 -9.92 20.07
C GLN A 22 -2.01 -9.75 19.10
N ARG A 23 -0.88 -10.46 19.34
CA ARG A 23 0.24 -10.53 18.40
C ARG A 23 -0.17 -11.27 17.11
N ARG A 24 -0.92 -12.37 17.17
CA ARG A 24 -1.43 -13.07 15.98
C ARG A 24 -2.42 -12.23 15.17
N GLU A 25 -3.31 -11.49 15.81
CA GLU A 25 -4.22 -10.57 15.13
C GLU A 25 -3.49 -9.36 14.52
N LYS A 26 -2.49 -8.79 15.22
CA LYS A 26 -1.60 -7.75 14.65
C LYS A 26 -0.74 -8.25 13.50
N ARG A 27 -0.41 -9.54 13.44
CA ARG A 27 0.34 -10.16 12.33
C ARG A 27 -0.52 -10.41 11.09
N ARG A 28 -1.85 -10.61 11.24
CA ARG A 28 -2.76 -10.90 10.12
C ARG A 28 -3.01 -9.75 9.16
N ASN A 29 -2.73 -8.53 9.54
CA ASN A 29 -3.02 -7.36 8.71
C ASN A 29 -1.72 -6.78 8.14
N VAL A 30 -1.64 -6.79 6.79
CA VAL A 30 -0.83 -5.90 5.95
C VAL A 30 0.52 -6.42 5.49
N ARG A 31 0.56 -7.15 4.50
CA ARG A 31 1.36 -7.19 3.24
C ARG A 31 0.99 -8.44 2.50
N ARG A 32 0.71 -8.25 1.24
CA ARG A 32 0.16 -9.29 0.36
C ARG A 32 1.25 -9.69 -0.60
N ILE A 33 1.34 -10.98 -0.88
CA ILE A 33 2.00 -11.45 -2.09
C ILE A 33 0.95 -11.38 -3.19
N HIS A 34 1.31 -10.81 -4.31
CA HIS A 34 0.43 -10.64 -5.45
C HIS A 34 0.90 -11.47 -6.63
N LEU A 35 -0.03 -12.16 -7.26
CA LEU A 35 0.12 -12.75 -8.59
C LEU A 35 -0.70 -11.93 -9.57
N THR A 36 -0.11 -11.60 -10.72
CA THR A 36 -0.85 -11.01 -11.84
C THR A 36 -0.43 -11.73 -13.11
N LEU A 37 -1.40 -12.21 -13.87
CA LEU A 37 -1.18 -12.80 -15.19
C LEU A 37 -1.53 -11.79 -16.25
N TYR A 38 -0.64 -11.64 -17.21
CA TYR A 38 -0.79 -10.76 -18.35
C TYR A 38 -0.76 -11.54 -19.65
N LYS A 39 -1.60 -11.16 -20.59
CA LYS A 39 -1.44 -11.46 -22.00
C LYS A 39 -0.73 -10.27 -22.64
N THR A 40 0.41 -10.50 -23.26
CA THR A 40 1.20 -9.45 -23.94
C THR A 40 1.08 -9.61 -25.44
N GLU A 41 0.81 -8.53 -26.16
CA GLU A 41 0.71 -8.46 -27.61
C GLU A 41 1.46 -7.23 -28.11
N GLY A 42 2.69 -7.43 -28.63
CA GLY A 42 3.57 -6.34 -29.04
C GLY A 42 3.85 -5.38 -27.87
N GLN A 43 3.42 -4.14 -28.02
CA GLN A 43 3.55 -3.11 -26.97
C GLN A 43 2.32 -2.95 -26.08
N SER A 44 1.35 -3.86 -26.12
CA SER A 44 0.17 -3.84 -25.27
C SER A 44 0.13 -5.03 -24.31
N PHE A 45 -0.62 -4.91 -23.25
CA PHE A 45 -0.91 -6.02 -22.35
C PHE A 45 -2.36 -5.98 -21.89
N HIS A 46 -2.89 -7.16 -21.59
CA HIS A 46 -4.17 -7.34 -20.91
C HIS A 46 -3.98 -8.12 -19.65
N ILE A 47 -4.57 -7.63 -18.56
CA ILE A 47 -4.57 -8.36 -17.29
C ILE A 47 -5.63 -9.44 -17.38
N LEU A 48 -5.19 -10.69 -17.32
CA LEU A 48 -6.09 -11.85 -17.37
C LEU A 48 -6.59 -12.23 -15.99
N PHE A 49 -5.71 -12.13 -14.97
CA PHE A 49 -6.01 -12.62 -13.64
C PHE A 49 -5.18 -11.90 -12.58
N ARG A 50 -5.77 -11.67 -11.43
CA ARG A 50 -5.08 -11.14 -10.25
C ARG A 50 -5.47 -11.94 -9.02
N GLU A 51 -4.47 -12.39 -8.28
CA GLU A 51 -4.65 -13.06 -6.99
C GLU A 51 -3.77 -12.42 -5.93
N LYS A 52 -4.21 -12.50 -4.67
CA LYS A 52 -3.49 -11.95 -3.53
C LYS A 52 -3.52 -12.90 -2.34
N ILE A 53 -2.36 -13.14 -1.74
CA ILE A 53 -2.24 -13.93 -0.51
C ILE A 53 -1.81 -12.99 0.62
N MET A 54 -2.50 -13.08 1.75
CA MET A 54 -2.22 -12.30 2.94
C MET A 54 -1.06 -12.92 3.72
N ALA A 55 0.18 -12.65 3.33
CA ALA A 55 1.37 -13.21 3.97
C ALA A 55 1.82 -12.45 5.22
N GLY A 56 1.42 -11.18 5.37
CA GLY A 56 1.74 -10.38 6.56
C GLY A 56 3.23 -10.16 6.85
N LEU A 57 4.13 -10.28 5.84
CA LEU A 57 5.58 -10.35 6.01
C LEU A 57 6.16 -9.26 6.93
N ALA A 58 5.68 -8.04 6.83
CA ALA A 58 6.13 -6.98 7.72
C ALA A 58 5.78 -7.22 9.21
N GLY A 59 4.84 -8.12 9.51
CA GLY A 59 4.52 -8.56 10.87
C GLY A 59 5.54 -9.48 11.48
N TYR A 60 6.39 -10.05 10.63
CA TYR A 60 7.43 -11.01 10.99
C TYR A 60 8.83 -10.39 10.99
N VAL A 61 8.94 -9.07 10.83
CA VAL A 61 10.21 -8.36 10.98
C VAL A 61 10.38 -7.98 12.46
N GLU A 62 11.42 -8.51 13.10
CA GLU A 62 11.81 -8.25 14.48
C GLU A 62 13.29 -7.80 14.45
N ASP A 63 13.61 -6.69 15.09
CA ASP A 63 14.96 -6.09 15.13
C ASP A 63 15.63 -5.95 13.74
N GLY A 64 14.85 -5.56 12.76
CA GLY A 64 15.32 -5.40 11.38
C GLY A 64 15.56 -6.72 10.62
N ARG A 65 15.17 -7.87 11.15
CA ARG A 65 15.30 -9.18 10.52
C ARG A 65 13.94 -9.83 10.25
N LEU A 66 13.80 -10.47 9.11
CA LEU A 66 12.65 -11.33 8.85
C LEU A 66 12.81 -12.65 9.58
N SER A 67 11.84 -13.00 10.41
CA SER A 67 11.88 -14.25 11.19
C SER A 67 11.74 -15.50 10.29
N ALA A 68 12.13 -16.66 10.79
CA ALA A 68 11.95 -17.94 10.09
C ALA A 68 10.47 -18.16 9.71
N GLU A 69 9.54 -17.88 10.62
CA GLU A 69 8.09 -17.96 10.34
C GLU A 69 7.67 -17.02 9.19
N GLY A 70 8.28 -15.84 9.08
CA GLY A 70 8.01 -14.90 7.99
C GLY A 70 8.50 -15.44 6.64
N ILE A 71 9.67 -16.07 6.63
CA ILE A 71 10.23 -16.72 5.44
C ILE A 71 9.33 -17.91 5.02
N GLU A 72 8.90 -18.74 5.97
CA GLU A 72 7.95 -19.83 5.71
C GLU A 72 6.63 -19.34 5.13
N CYS A 73 6.06 -18.23 5.65
CA CYS A 73 4.88 -17.61 5.09
C CYS A 73 5.08 -17.13 3.65
N ALA A 74 6.25 -16.58 3.33
CA ALA A 74 6.59 -16.18 1.96
C ALA A 74 6.67 -17.41 1.04
N CYS A 75 7.37 -18.46 1.47
CA CYS A 75 7.47 -19.71 0.72
C CYS A 75 6.10 -20.34 0.45
N ALA A 76 5.25 -20.45 1.48
CA ALA A 76 3.91 -21.02 1.34
C ALA A 76 3.06 -20.22 0.32
N GLY A 77 3.13 -18.89 0.35
CA GLY A 77 2.43 -18.04 -0.63
C GLY A 77 2.93 -18.26 -2.06
N LEU A 78 4.25 -18.30 -2.24
CA LEU A 78 4.85 -18.55 -3.57
C LEU A 78 4.56 -19.95 -4.09
N LEU A 79 4.57 -20.97 -3.23
CA LEU A 79 4.20 -22.34 -3.61
C LEU A 79 2.74 -22.46 -4.03
N THR A 80 1.84 -21.74 -3.35
CA THR A 80 0.43 -21.65 -3.76
C THR A 80 0.30 -21.06 -5.16
N PHE A 81 1.02 -19.97 -5.44
CA PHE A 81 1.02 -19.37 -6.78
C PHE A 81 1.67 -20.26 -7.83
N ARG A 82 2.73 -21.01 -7.48
CA ARG A 82 3.33 -21.99 -8.37
C ARG A 82 2.32 -23.05 -8.81
N GLY A 83 1.49 -23.56 -7.89
CA GLY A 83 0.44 -24.51 -8.22
C GLY A 83 -0.57 -23.95 -9.24
N ILE A 84 -0.99 -22.69 -9.08
CA ILE A 84 -1.87 -22.01 -10.03
C ILE A 84 -1.20 -21.90 -11.41
N LEU A 85 0.06 -21.44 -11.44
CA LEU A 85 0.81 -21.23 -12.69
C LEU A 85 1.04 -22.54 -13.44
N GLN A 86 1.37 -23.64 -12.73
CA GLN A 86 1.51 -24.96 -13.31
C GLN A 86 0.20 -25.48 -13.89
N THR A 87 -0.93 -25.30 -13.19
CA THR A 87 -2.26 -25.68 -13.70
C THR A 87 -2.61 -24.93 -14.99
N LEU A 88 -2.16 -23.67 -15.11
CA LEU A 88 -2.39 -22.83 -16.29
C LEU A 88 -1.31 -22.98 -17.37
N ALA A 89 -0.31 -23.84 -17.18
CA ALA A 89 0.84 -24.04 -18.07
C ALA A 89 1.58 -22.72 -18.38
N ILE A 90 1.83 -21.89 -17.33
CA ILE A 90 2.54 -20.61 -17.45
C ILE A 90 4.00 -20.80 -17.00
N ASP A 91 4.93 -20.66 -17.92
CA ASP A 91 6.36 -20.87 -17.67
C ASP A 91 7.14 -19.56 -17.57
N ARG A 92 6.64 -18.46 -18.16
CA ARG A 92 7.31 -17.15 -18.14
C ARG A 92 6.91 -16.40 -16.88
N ILE A 93 7.76 -16.47 -15.85
CA ILE A 93 7.49 -15.97 -14.52
C ILE A 93 8.61 -15.01 -14.10
N SER A 94 8.24 -13.83 -13.60
CA SER A 94 9.14 -12.90 -12.90
C SER A 94 8.66 -12.71 -11.47
N VAL A 95 9.56 -12.79 -10.52
CA VAL A 95 9.26 -12.60 -9.08
C VAL A 95 10.14 -11.50 -8.55
N PHE A 96 9.54 -10.45 -8.01
CA PHE A 96 10.28 -9.38 -7.37
C PHE A 96 9.72 -9.00 -6.01
N ALA A 97 10.56 -8.42 -5.18
CA ALA A 97 10.23 -7.89 -3.87
C ALA A 97 10.68 -6.44 -3.74
N THR A 98 9.96 -5.68 -2.93
CA THR A 98 10.21 -4.27 -2.66
C THR A 98 10.65 -4.07 -1.19
N ALA A 99 10.34 -2.96 -0.58
CA ALA A 99 10.72 -2.59 0.78
C ALA A 99 10.55 -3.70 1.86
N SER A 100 9.75 -4.75 1.60
CA SER A 100 9.56 -5.85 2.55
C SER A 100 10.77 -6.75 2.74
N LEU A 101 11.53 -6.96 1.67
CA LEU A 101 12.78 -7.71 1.71
C LEU A 101 14.01 -6.80 1.54
N ARG A 102 13.84 -5.61 0.95
CA ARG A 102 14.91 -4.63 0.81
C ARG A 102 15.42 -4.10 2.16
N ASN A 103 14.50 -3.82 3.09
CA ASN A 103 14.80 -3.11 4.34
C ASN A 103 14.97 -4.07 5.54
N ILE A 104 15.54 -5.23 5.33
CA ILE A 104 15.89 -6.20 6.39
C ILE A 104 17.37 -6.55 6.32
N SER A 105 17.97 -6.85 7.47
CA SER A 105 19.41 -7.16 7.56
C SER A 105 19.77 -8.58 7.14
N ASN A 106 18.80 -9.46 6.92
CA ASN A 106 19.01 -10.85 6.50
C ASN A 106 18.39 -11.16 5.14
N THR A 107 18.41 -10.19 4.22
CA THR A 107 17.83 -10.32 2.88
C THR A 107 18.40 -11.52 2.12
N GLU A 108 19.72 -11.66 2.04
CA GLU A 108 20.39 -12.76 1.32
C GLU A 108 20.01 -14.13 1.90
N GLN A 109 20.00 -14.26 3.23
CA GLN A 109 19.56 -15.49 3.89
C GLN A 109 18.10 -15.82 3.55
N ALA A 110 17.21 -14.83 3.59
CA ALA A 110 15.80 -15.02 3.27
C ALA A 110 15.62 -15.44 1.81
N LEU A 111 16.32 -14.80 0.87
CA LEU A 111 16.30 -15.13 -0.56
C LEU A 111 16.80 -16.55 -0.83
N SER A 112 17.90 -16.96 -0.19
CA SER A 112 18.46 -18.31 -0.32
C SER A 112 17.46 -19.37 0.13
N VAL A 113 16.82 -19.18 1.28
CA VAL A 113 15.81 -20.12 1.80
C VAL A 113 14.57 -20.14 0.89
N ILE A 114 14.11 -18.99 0.42
CA ILE A 114 12.97 -18.90 -0.50
C ILE A 114 13.31 -19.63 -1.80
N HIS A 115 14.49 -19.42 -2.38
CA HIS A 115 14.91 -20.10 -3.59
C HIS A 115 14.97 -21.62 -3.40
N ALA A 116 15.62 -22.10 -2.33
CA ALA A 116 15.72 -23.52 -2.04
C ALA A 116 14.33 -24.19 -1.87
N ALA A 117 13.38 -23.50 -1.22
CA ALA A 117 12.05 -24.04 -0.97
C ALA A 117 11.11 -23.96 -2.18
N THR A 118 11.24 -22.92 -3.03
CA THR A 118 10.27 -22.61 -4.08
C THR A 118 10.81 -22.75 -5.51
N GLY A 119 12.11 -22.79 -5.70
CA GLY A 119 12.78 -22.75 -7.00
C GLY A 119 12.74 -21.37 -7.68
N TYR A 120 12.12 -20.35 -7.07
CA TYR A 120 12.05 -19.02 -7.63
C TYR A 120 13.25 -18.16 -7.23
N PHE A 121 13.82 -17.45 -8.19
CA PHE A 121 14.69 -16.32 -7.94
C PHE A 121 13.86 -15.08 -7.71
N VAL A 122 14.05 -14.42 -6.57
CA VAL A 122 13.34 -13.19 -6.21
C VAL A 122 14.28 -12.02 -6.39
N GLU A 123 14.00 -11.15 -7.34
CA GLU A 123 14.69 -9.89 -7.53
C GLU A 123 14.25 -8.89 -6.46
N VAL A 124 15.19 -8.29 -5.72
CA VAL A 124 14.86 -7.22 -4.77
C VAL A 124 15.16 -5.90 -5.44
N ILE A 125 14.12 -5.23 -5.89
CA ILE A 125 14.25 -3.94 -6.56
C ILE A 125 14.56 -2.82 -5.57
N SER A 126 15.38 -1.85 -5.98
CA SER A 126 15.70 -0.65 -5.21
C SER A 126 14.48 0.25 -5.03
N GLY A 127 14.57 1.26 -4.14
CA GLY A 127 13.52 2.26 -3.99
C GLY A 127 13.35 3.12 -5.25
N GLU A 128 14.44 3.39 -5.92
CA GLU A 128 14.47 4.14 -7.18
C GLU A 128 13.81 3.35 -8.31
N GLU A 129 14.15 2.07 -8.46
CA GLU A 129 13.49 1.19 -9.43
C GLU A 129 11.99 1.04 -9.14
N GLU A 130 11.61 0.90 -7.85
CA GLU A 130 10.20 0.85 -7.44
C GLU A 130 9.45 2.12 -7.85
N ALA A 131 10.07 3.31 -7.65
CA ALA A 131 9.50 4.59 -8.05
C ALA A 131 9.37 4.69 -9.59
N LEU A 132 10.42 4.38 -10.33
CA LEU A 132 10.44 4.45 -11.79
C LEU A 132 9.49 3.44 -12.45
N PHE A 133 9.43 2.19 -11.95
CA PHE A 133 8.45 1.22 -12.43
C PHE A 133 7.02 1.64 -12.09
N GLY A 134 6.80 2.19 -10.89
CA GLY A 134 5.49 2.71 -10.50
C GLY A 134 5.03 3.80 -11.45
N TYR A 135 5.90 4.76 -11.70
CA TYR A 135 5.68 5.84 -12.65
C TYR A 135 5.44 5.33 -14.08
N ALA A 136 6.32 4.48 -14.60
CA ALA A 136 6.18 3.92 -15.95
C ALA A 136 4.86 3.16 -16.15
N GLY A 137 4.44 2.40 -15.13
CA GLY A 137 3.14 1.74 -15.13
C GLY A 137 1.98 2.73 -15.15
N ALA A 138 2.04 3.79 -14.34
CA ALA A 138 0.98 4.78 -14.24
C ALA A 138 0.85 5.66 -15.50
N MET A 139 1.96 5.95 -16.15
CA MET A 139 2.03 6.88 -17.29
C MET A 139 1.68 6.25 -18.63
N GLN A 140 1.37 4.96 -18.70
CA GLN A 140 1.01 4.32 -19.99
C GLN A 140 -0.18 4.99 -20.68
N GLU A 141 -1.06 5.64 -19.91
CA GLU A 141 -2.26 6.29 -20.41
C GLU A 141 -2.20 7.84 -20.34
N LEU A 142 -1.12 8.43 -19.76
CA LEU A 142 -1.08 9.86 -19.44
C LEU A 142 0.24 10.49 -19.90
N ARG A 143 0.16 11.57 -20.72
CA ARG A 143 1.31 12.42 -21.08
C ARG A 143 1.08 13.82 -20.50
N LEU A 144 1.44 14.03 -19.27
CA LEU A 144 1.20 15.26 -18.51
C LEU A 144 2.47 15.65 -17.76
N SER A 145 2.48 16.80 -17.14
CA SER A 145 3.50 17.22 -16.16
C SER A 145 2.89 17.21 -14.77
N GLY A 146 3.67 16.77 -13.77
CA GLY A 146 3.16 16.62 -12.41
C GLY A 146 4.06 15.83 -11.48
N ALA A 147 3.47 15.27 -10.45
CA ALA A 147 4.14 14.33 -9.56
C ALA A 147 3.37 13.00 -9.47
N PHE A 148 4.11 11.92 -9.45
CA PHE A 148 3.61 10.56 -9.20
C PHE A 148 3.84 10.20 -7.74
N LEU A 149 2.92 9.46 -7.15
CA LEU A 149 2.95 9.03 -5.75
C LEU A 149 2.48 7.59 -5.59
N ASP A 150 3.31 6.73 -4.99
CA ASP A 150 2.91 5.42 -4.46
C ASP A 150 3.14 5.37 -2.94
N ILE A 151 2.07 5.22 -2.18
CA ILE A 151 2.14 5.07 -0.72
C ILE A 151 2.00 3.59 -0.38
N GLY A 152 3.14 2.96 -0.16
CA GLY A 152 3.24 1.59 0.28
C GLY A 152 2.98 1.40 1.78
N GLY A 153 3.25 0.19 2.25
CA GLY A 153 3.15 -0.11 3.69
C GLY A 153 4.38 0.33 4.49
N ALA A 154 5.57 0.36 3.88
CA ALA A 154 6.83 0.69 4.55
C ALA A 154 7.57 1.86 3.93
N SER A 155 7.31 2.17 2.68
CA SER A 155 7.93 3.24 1.92
C SER A 155 6.89 4.06 1.18
N THR A 156 7.31 5.22 0.71
CA THR A 156 6.54 6.13 -0.15
C THR A 156 7.47 6.58 -1.27
N GLU A 157 7.07 6.33 -2.49
CA GLU A 157 7.79 6.67 -3.71
C GLU A 157 7.16 7.90 -4.35
N ILE A 158 8.02 8.87 -4.73
CA ILE A 158 7.61 10.11 -5.39
C ILE A 158 8.47 10.27 -6.64
N VAL A 159 7.86 10.57 -7.79
CA VAL A 159 8.53 10.89 -9.03
C VAL A 159 7.97 12.20 -9.55
N LYS A 160 8.83 13.19 -9.80
CA LYS A 160 8.47 14.38 -10.54
C LYS A 160 8.68 14.11 -12.02
N PHE A 161 7.77 14.59 -12.85
CA PHE A 161 7.87 14.42 -14.30
C PHE A 161 7.41 15.66 -15.04
N ASP A 162 8.03 15.91 -16.16
CA ASP A 162 7.70 16.98 -17.08
C ASP A 162 7.56 16.44 -18.49
N GLY A 163 6.45 16.78 -19.17
CA GLY A 163 6.14 16.29 -20.51
C GLY A 163 6.15 14.75 -20.65
N GLY A 164 5.90 14.03 -19.54
CA GLY A 164 5.95 12.57 -19.53
C GLY A 164 7.35 11.98 -19.31
N THR A 165 8.34 12.81 -18.92
CA THR A 165 9.70 12.35 -18.60
C THR A 165 9.99 12.58 -17.12
N PRO A 166 10.47 11.57 -16.36
CA PRO A 166 10.92 11.76 -14.99
C PRO A 166 12.08 12.75 -14.94
N VAL A 167 11.97 13.73 -14.04
CA VAL A 167 13.03 14.73 -13.81
C VAL A 167 13.66 14.60 -12.44
N ASN A 168 12.96 14.00 -11.49
CA ASN A 168 13.47 13.71 -10.15
C ASN A 168 12.64 12.60 -9.50
N PHE A 169 13.26 11.77 -8.69
CA PHE A 169 12.58 10.70 -7.96
C PHE A 169 13.19 10.49 -6.58
N ALA A 170 12.36 10.05 -5.64
CA ALA A 170 12.78 9.71 -4.28
C ALA A 170 11.94 8.56 -3.70
N SER A 171 12.57 7.75 -2.87
CA SER A 171 11.90 6.74 -2.04
C SER A 171 12.16 7.06 -0.57
N PHE A 172 11.09 7.31 0.18
CA PHE A 172 11.15 7.64 1.60
C PHE A 172 10.83 6.39 2.44
N PRO A 173 11.60 6.10 3.52
CA PRO A 173 11.39 4.95 4.40
C PRO A 173 10.21 5.13 5.35
N ILE A 174 9.11 5.65 4.82
CA ILE A 174 7.86 5.91 5.53
C ILE A 174 6.67 5.46 4.70
N GLY A 175 5.79 4.68 5.29
CA GLY A 175 4.59 4.18 4.64
C GLY A 175 3.45 4.00 5.63
N SER A 176 2.28 3.67 5.13
CA SER A 176 1.06 3.61 5.92
C SER A 176 1.13 2.67 7.13
N LEU A 177 1.79 1.51 6.99
CA LEU A 177 1.93 0.53 8.06
C LEU A 177 3.09 0.86 9.01
N SER A 178 4.24 1.30 8.48
CA SER A 178 5.38 1.67 9.31
C SER A 178 5.02 2.83 10.23
N LEU A 179 4.29 3.83 9.75
CA LEU A 179 3.72 4.92 10.55
C LEU A 179 2.72 4.43 11.60
N TYR A 180 1.78 3.58 11.20
CA TYR A 180 0.84 3.01 12.17
C TYR A 180 1.57 2.36 13.34
N ARG A 181 2.58 1.54 13.06
CA ARG A 181 3.34 0.83 14.09
C ARG A 181 4.11 1.74 15.03
N ARG A 182 4.70 2.80 14.49
CA ARG A 182 5.50 3.76 15.27
C ARG A 182 4.62 4.70 16.11
N CYS A 183 3.52 5.18 15.55
CA CYS A 183 2.79 6.31 16.10
C CYS A 183 1.45 5.93 16.76
N VAL A 184 0.84 4.78 16.42
CA VAL A 184 -0.52 4.45 16.82
C VAL A 184 -0.54 3.25 17.77
N LYS A 185 -1.09 3.45 18.98
CA LYS A 185 -1.19 2.39 19.99
C LYS A 185 -2.54 1.66 19.96
N LYS A 186 -3.58 2.29 19.44
CA LYS A 186 -4.96 1.77 19.35
C LYS A 186 -5.28 1.38 17.90
N ILE A 187 -6.48 0.87 17.64
CA ILE A 187 -6.95 0.51 16.30
C ILE A 187 -6.94 1.76 15.39
N LEU A 188 -7.51 2.86 15.87
CA LEU A 188 -7.51 4.15 15.19
C LEU A 188 -6.67 5.17 15.97
N PRO A 189 -6.03 6.13 15.30
CA PRO A 189 -5.25 7.15 15.96
C PRO A 189 -6.14 8.10 16.75
N GLY A 190 -5.81 8.33 18.01
CA GLY A 190 -6.35 9.46 18.77
C GLY A 190 -5.50 10.72 18.57
N GLU A 191 -5.91 11.85 19.16
CA GLU A 191 -5.30 13.17 18.96
C GLU A 191 -3.77 13.18 19.12
N GLY A 192 -3.23 12.62 20.20
CA GLY A 192 -1.79 12.52 20.42
C GLY A 192 -1.07 11.65 19.38
N SER A 193 -1.74 10.64 18.79
CA SER A 193 -1.20 9.84 17.69
C SER A 193 -1.22 10.63 16.39
N LEU A 194 -2.28 11.39 16.13
CA LEU A 194 -2.39 12.26 14.94
C LEU A 194 -1.29 13.32 14.91
N LYS A 195 -0.97 13.93 16.06
CA LYS A 195 0.14 14.87 16.17
C LYS A 195 1.47 14.21 15.81
N ARG A 196 1.76 13.02 16.38
CA ARG A 196 2.99 12.27 16.06
C ARG A 196 3.05 11.86 14.60
N LEU A 197 1.93 11.38 14.02
CA LEU A 197 1.86 11.02 12.60
C LEU A 197 2.27 12.18 11.70
N ARG A 198 1.68 13.36 11.92
CA ARG A 198 2.01 14.57 11.13
C ARG A 198 3.46 14.98 11.29
N GLN A 199 3.99 14.93 12.51
CA GLN A 199 5.39 15.27 12.78
C GLN A 199 6.35 14.30 12.06
N GLU A 200 6.14 12.98 12.18
CA GLU A 200 6.96 11.98 11.50
C GLU A 200 6.92 12.14 9.98
N ILE A 201 5.74 12.44 9.43
CA ILE A 201 5.58 12.64 7.99
C ILE A 201 6.38 13.85 7.54
N SER A 202 6.20 15.01 8.18
CA SER A 202 6.88 16.25 7.79
C SER A 202 8.40 16.21 7.97
N GLN A 203 8.89 15.44 8.95
CA GLN A 203 10.32 15.25 9.15
C GLN A 203 10.97 14.26 8.17
N THR A 204 10.19 13.33 7.64
CA THR A 204 10.72 12.28 6.74
C THR A 204 10.53 12.63 5.27
N ILE A 205 9.39 13.22 4.91
CA ILE A 205 9.11 13.68 3.55
C ILE A 205 9.33 15.20 3.54
N ASP A 206 10.59 15.56 3.47
CA ASP A 206 11.06 16.93 3.29
C ASP A 206 11.82 16.97 1.95
N LEU A 207 11.25 17.68 0.99
CA LEU A 207 11.89 17.93 -0.29
C LEU A 207 12.56 19.30 -0.18
N SER A 208 13.85 19.38 -0.54
CA SER A 208 14.55 20.66 -0.59
C SER A 208 13.76 21.67 -1.43
N GLU A 209 13.79 22.97 -1.06
CA GLU A 209 13.01 24.01 -1.73
C GLU A 209 13.24 24.05 -3.25
N ASP A 210 14.47 23.76 -3.72
CA ASP A 210 14.79 23.63 -5.15
C ASP A 210 14.11 22.45 -5.85
N ALA A 211 13.59 21.50 -5.08
CA ALA A 211 12.89 20.33 -5.58
C ALA A 211 11.37 20.55 -5.67
N ILE A 212 10.82 21.61 -5.08
CA ILE A 212 9.38 21.89 -5.06
C ILE A 212 9.02 22.79 -6.23
N VAL A 213 8.70 22.20 -7.39
CA VAL A 213 7.96 22.87 -8.43
C VAL A 213 6.48 22.65 -8.14
N LEU A 214 5.68 23.70 -8.11
CA LEU A 214 4.23 23.57 -7.93
C LEU A 214 3.65 22.83 -9.12
N HIS A 215 3.06 21.67 -8.87
CA HIS A 215 2.42 20.84 -9.87
C HIS A 215 0.93 20.72 -9.55
N PRO A 216 0.03 21.20 -10.42
CA PRO A 216 -1.41 21.11 -10.17
C PRO A 216 -1.92 19.67 -10.17
N LEU A 217 -1.16 18.73 -10.75
CA LEU A 217 -1.56 17.34 -10.91
C LEU A 217 -0.67 16.40 -10.08
N LEU A 218 -1.33 15.57 -9.29
CA LEU A 218 -0.73 14.43 -8.60
C LEU A 218 -1.34 13.14 -9.16
N ILE A 219 -0.49 12.17 -9.52
CA ILE A 219 -0.93 10.84 -9.97
C ILE A 219 -0.66 9.84 -8.86
N GLY A 220 -1.73 9.30 -8.30
CA GLY A 220 -1.65 8.32 -7.22
C GLY A 220 -1.87 6.90 -7.69
N VAL A 221 -1.06 5.98 -7.19
CA VAL A 221 -1.24 4.54 -7.40
C VAL A 221 -1.34 3.80 -6.07
N GLY A 222 -1.48 2.51 -6.15
CA GLY A 222 -1.46 1.65 -4.99
C GLY A 222 -2.76 1.64 -4.20
N GLY A 223 -2.68 1.05 -3.03
CA GLY A 223 -3.87 0.79 -2.23
C GLY A 223 -4.38 2.00 -1.47
N THR A 224 -3.50 2.93 -1.09
CA THR A 224 -3.89 4.15 -0.37
C THR A 224 -4.64 5.10 -1.28
N ALA A 225 -4.12 5.36 -2.49
CA ALA A 225 -4.78 6.23 -3.47
C ALA A 225 -6.16 5.69 -3.89
N ARG A 226 -6.27 4.38 -4.17
CA ARG A 226 -7.57 3.76 -4.48
C ARG A 226 -8.56 3.83 -3.32
N ALA A 227 -8.10 3.64 -2.09
CA ALA A 227 -8.95 3.77 -0.91
C ALA A 227 -9.41 5.23 -0.69
N ALA A 228 -8.52 6.19 -0.93
CA ALA A 228 -8.85 7.61 -0.86
C ALA A 228 -9.98 7.95 -1.84
N LEU A 229 -9.87 7.53 -3.11
CA LEU A 229 -10.91 7.74 -4.11
C LEU A 229 -12.25 7.13 -3.69
N LYS A 230 -12.25 5.85 -3.31
CA LYS A 230 -13.48 5.15 -2.92
C LYS A 230 -14.17 5.78 -1.71
N LEU A 231 -13.40 6.25 -0.73
CA LEU A 231 -13.94 6.97 0.42
C LEU A 231 -14.45 8.36 0.04
N ALA A 232 -13.73 9.07 -0.84
CA ALA A 232 -14.15 10.39 -1.33
C ALA A 232 -15.43 10.29 -2.17
N GLN A 233 -15.55 9.31 -3.07
CA GLN A 233 -16.77 9.02 -3.83
C GLN A 233 -17.96 8.88 -2.90
N HIS A 234 -17.80 8.12 -1.81
CA HIS A 234 -18.89 7.94 -0.86
C HIS A 234 -19.15 9.17 0.03
N TYR A 235 -18.10 9.79 0.57
CA TYR A 235 -18.20 10.89 1.55
C TYR A 235 -18.57 12.22 0.88
N CYS A 236 -17.91 12.53 -0.25
CA CYS A 236 -18.13 13.77 -1.00
C CYS A 236 -19.19 13.62 -2.10
N LYS A 237 -19.83 12.44 -2.24
CA LYS A 237 -20.84 12.14 -3.27
C LYS A 237 -20.33 12.39 -4.70
N ILE A 238 -19.07 12.01 -4.96
CA ILE A 238 -18.48 12.05 -6.29
C ILE A 238 -18.99 10.85 -7.09
N SER A 239 -19.21 11.02 -8.39
CA SER A 239 -19.62 9.92 -9.29
C SER A 239 -18.61 8.77 -9.25
N ASP A 240 -19.09 7.52 -9.31
CA ASP A 240 -18.25 6.33 -9.36
C ASP A 240 -17.35 6.27 -10.62
N ASP A 241 -17.75 6.96 -11.69
CA ASP A 241 -16.96 7.09 -12.92
C ASP A 241 -15.82 8.11 -12.81
N CYS A 242 -15.83 8.93 -11.77
CA CYS A 242 -14.75 9.89 -11.52
C CYS A 242 -13.55 9.19 -10.92
N HIS A 243 -12.40 9.36 -11.53
CA HIS A 243 -11.11 8.78 -11.09
C HIS A 243 -10.18 9.81 -10.47
N SER A 244 -10.71 10.96 -10.04
CA SER A 244 -9.92 12.03 -9.43
C SER A 244 -10.57 12.60 -8.18
N ILE A 245 -9.75 13.25 -7.35
CA ILE A 245 -10.14 13.92 -6.10
C ILE A 245 -9.50 15.30 -6.09
N THR A 246 -10.24 16.34 -5.70
CA THR A 246 -9.66 17.68 -5.50
C THR A 246 -9.02 17.80 -4.11
N VAL A 247 -8.20 18.85 -3.90
CA VAL A 247 -7.58 19.12 -2.61
C VAL A 247 -8.62 19.34 -1.51
N GLU A 248 -9.69 20.07 -1.81
CA GLU A 248 -10.76 20.36 -0.85
C GLU A 248 -11.50 19.07 -0.43
N GLN A 249 -11.73 18.16 -1.38
CA GLN A 249 -12.37 16.87 -1.11
C GLN A 249 -11.46 15.98 -0.24
N LEU A 250 -10.16 15.96 -0.53
CA LEU A 250 -9.18 15.22 0.26
C LEU A 250 -9.09 15.78 1.69
N ASP A 251 -9.01 17.10 1.85
CA ASP A 251 -8.90 17.76 3.14
C ASP A 251 -10.16 17.55 3.99
N ALA A 252 -11.33 17.68 3.39
CA ALA A 252 -12.60 17.38 4.06
C ALA A 252 -12.67 15.93 4.53
N LEU A 253 -12.25 14.99 3.68
CA LEU A 253 -12.20 13.57 4.02
C LEU A 253 -11.18 13.29 5.13
N CYS A 254 -9.97 13.83 5.06
CA CYS A 254 -8.95 13.68 6.10
C CYS A 254 -9.41 14.25 7.45
N THR A 255 -10.03 15.43 7.44
CA THR A 255 -10.61 16.04 8.64
C THR A 255 -11.68 15.14 9.26
N PHE A 256 -12.58 14.59 8.44
CA PHE A 256 -13.60 13.67 8.89
C PHE A 256 -13.01 12.38 9.48
N LEU A 257 -12.07 11.74 8.79
CA LEU A 257 -11.43 10.51 9.25
C LEU A 257 -10.63 10.69 10.54
N CYS A 258 -10.05 11.87 10.75
CA CYS A 258 -9.30 12.23 11.96
C CYS A 258 -10.17 12.74 13.11
N SER A 259 -11.48 12.89 12.92
CA SER A 259 -12.38 13.50 13.92
C SER A 259 -12.59 12.64 15.17
N GLY A 260 -12.20 11.36 15.15
CA GLY A 260 -12.49 10.40 16.24
C GLY A 260 -13.95 10.00 16.37
N LYS A 261 -14.84 10.50 15.50
CA LYS A 261 -16.27 10.17 15.52
C LYS A 261 -16.52 8.73 15.08
N LYS A 262 -17.52 8.08 15.68
CA LYS A 262 -17.94 6.73 15.32
C LYS A 262 -18.24 6.60 13.81
N ALA A 263 -18.88 7.60 13.22
CA ALA A 263 -19.20 7.61 11.80
C ALA A 263 -17.97 7.47 10.88
N ALA A 264 -16.80 8.01 11.28
CA ALA A 264 -15.55 7.83 10.54
C ALA A 264 -15.07 6.38 10.61
N SER A 265 -15.12 5.77 11.78
CA SER A 265 -14.79 4.34 11.96
C SER A 265 -15.73 3.44 11.15
N ASP A 266 -17.04 3.71 11.21
CA ASP A 266 -18.06 2.94 10.50
C ASP A 266 -17.88 3.04 8.98
N LEU A 267 -17.50 4.21 8.46
CA LEU A 267 -17.18 4.40 7.05
C LEU A 267 -15.97 3.54 6.62
N ILE A 268 -14.90 3.57 7.40
CA ILE A 268 -13.69 2.75 7.12
C ILE A 268 -14.05 1.27 7.13
N LEU A 269 -14.75 0.80 8.15
CA LEU A 269 -15.13 -0.61 8.28
C LEU A 269 -16.03 -1.08 7.15
N ARG A 270 -16.93 -0.23 6.66
CA ARG A 270 -17.84 -0.55 5.57
C ARG A 270 -17.14 -0.64 4.21
N LEU A 271 -16.23 0.29 3.93
CA LEU A 271 -15.63 0.41 2.60
C LEU A 271 -14.24 -0.22 2.50
N GLU A 272 -13.42 -0.12 3.56
CA GLU A 272 -12.01 -0.49 3.56
C GLU A 272 -11.58 -1.17 4.87
N ALA A 273 -12.39 -2.13 5.36
CA ALA A 273 -12.15 -2.83 6.64
C ALA A 273 -10.74 -3.41 6.78
N GLU A 274 -10.19 -3.94 5.68
CA GLU A 274 -8.83 -4.50 5.65
C GLU A 274 -7.74 -3.44 5.92
N ARG A 275 -8.08 -2.16 5.79
CA ARG A 275 -7.17 -1.02 5.96
C ARG A 275 -7.40 -0.24 7.26
N ILE A 276 -8.21 -0.73 8.17
CA ILE A 276 -8.58 -0.02 9.41
C ILE A 276 -7.37 0.55 10.17
N HIS A 277 -6.23 -0.14 10.13
CA HIS A 277 -5.00 0.31 10.79
C HIS A 277 -4.16 1.27 9.95
N THR A 278 -4.19 1.13 8.63
CA THR A 278 -3.24 1.82 7.74
C THR A 278 -3.85 2.97 6.97
N LEU A 279 -5.19 3.06 6.95
CA LEU A 279 -5.87 4.05 6.14
C LEU A 279 -5.55 5.48 6.59
N VAL A 280 -5.79 5.81 7.87
CA VAL A 280 -5.54 7.17 8.38
C VAL A 280 -4.07 7.59 8.23
N PRO A 281 -3.07 6.77 8.61
CA PRO A 281 -1.67 7.10 8.32
C PRO A 281 -1.39 7.34 6.84
N GLY A 282 -1.91 6.49 5.95
CA GLY A 282 -1.74 6.65 4.51
C GLY A 282 -2.41 7.92 3.95
N MET A 283 -3.59 8.24 4.43
CA MET A 283 -4.31 9.47 4.07
C MET A 283 -3.55 10.74 4.50
N LEU A 284 -2.90 10.71 5.67
CA LEU A 284 -2.08 11.83 6.15
C LEU A 284 -0.78 12.01 5.34
N ILE A 285 -0.16 10.91 4.87
CA ILE A 285 0.95 11.00 3.90
C ILE A 285 0.45 11.63 2.61
N LEU A 286 -0.66 11.13 2.06
CA LEU A 286 -1.25 11.64 0.83
C LEU A 286 -1.55 13.14 0.93
N GLN A 287 -2.19 13.56 2.01
CA GLN A 287 -2.52 14.95 2.29
C GLN A 287 -1.26 15.82 2.36
N HIS A 288 -0.23 15.37 3.08
CA HIS A 288 1.03 16.08 3.20
C HIS A 288 1.71 16.32 1.84
N VAL A 289 1.84 15.25 1.03
CA VAL A 289 2.44 15.33 -0.31
C VAL A 289 1.60 16.21 -1.23
N PHE A 290 0.29 16.16 -1.13
CA PHE A 290 -0.63 16.99 -1.90
C PHE A 290 -0.37 18.49 -1.66
N HIS A 291 -0.27 18.88 -0.39
CA HIS A 291 0.04 20.25 -0.02
C HIS A 291 1.48 20.65 -0.34
N LEU A 292 2.45 19.73 -0.16
CA LEU A 292 3.87 19.98 -0.44
C LEU A 292 4.09 20.35 -1.93
N PHE A 293 3.36 19.71 -2.85
CA PHE A 293 3.42 20.03 -4.28
C PHE A 293 2.45 21.12 -4.72
N GLY A 294 1.66 21.70 -3.84
CA GLY A 294 0.61 22.65 -4.20
C GLY A 294 -0.39 22.05 -5.21
N ALA A 295 -0.55 20.72 -5.19
CA ALA A 295 -1.41 20.03 -6.11
C ALA A 295 -2.88 20.41 -5.90
N GLN A 296 -3.65 20.47 -6.97
CA GLN A 296 -5.09 20.77 -6.94
C GLN A 296 -5.94 19.53 -7.23
N GLN A 297 -5.37 18.56 -7.94
CA GLN A 297 -6.05 17.35 -8.34
C GLN A 297 -5.17 16.12 -8.18
N LEU A 298 -5.74 15.05 -7.61
CA LEU A 298 -5.18 13.70 -7.58
C LEU A 298 -5.94 12.83 -8.56
N VAL A 299 -5.25 12.29 -9.54
CA VAL A 299 -5.77 11.27 -10.47
C VAL A 299 -5.27 9.90 -10.02
N ILE A 300 -6.17 8.92 -9.97
CA ILE A 300 -5.83 7.56 -9.54
C ILE A 300 -5.63 6.67 -10.77
N SER A 301 -4.40 6.18 -10.94
CA SER A 301 -4.09 5.21 -11.99
C SER A 301 -4.42 3.77 -11.56
N LYS A 302 -4.87 2.98 -12.53
CA LYS A 302 -5.12 1.54 -12.38
C LYS A 302 -3.84 0.71 -12.39
N TYR A 303 -2.78 1.23 -12.99
CA TYR A 303 -1.49 0.59 -13.20
C TYR A 303 -0.43 1.17 -12.27
N GLY A 304 0.63 0.42 -12.01
CA GLY A 304 1.71 0.81 -11.10
C GLY A 304 2.95 -0.07 -11.28
N VAL A 305 3.70 -0.32 -10.21
CA VAL A 305 5.00 -1.02 -10.22
C VAL A 305 5.00 -2.31 -11.03
N ARG A 306 3.95 -3.14 -10.93
CA ARG A 306 3.90 -4.43 -11.63
C ARG A 306 3.80 -4.27 -13.13
N GLU A 307 3.00 -3.33 -13.57
CA GLU A 307 2.81 -3.03 -14.98
C GLU A 307 4.07 -2.35 -15.57
N GLY A 308 4.72 -1.45 -14.79
CA GLY A 308 5.98 -0.85 -15.19
C GLY A 308 7.17 -1.83 -15.19
N TYR A 309 7.18 -2.80 -14.26
CA TYR A 309 8.18 -3.87 -14.26
C TYR A 309 8.03 -4.81 -15.47
N LEU A 310 6.81 -5.09 -15.90
CA LEU A 310 6.52 -5.90 -17.08
C LEU A 310 7.02 -5.23 -18.36
N TRP A 311 7.02 -3.90 -18.42
CA TRP A 311 7.34 -3.13 -19.61
C TRP A 311 8.85 -2.88 -19.68
N PRO A 312 9.51 -3.05 -20.83
CA PRO A 312 10.96 -2.87 -20.96
C PRO A 312 11.37 -1.39 -20.94
N CYS A 313 10.98 -0.66 -19.90
CA CYS A 313 11.51 0.69 -19.66
C CYS A 313 13.00 0.68 -19.24
N LYS A 314 13.64 -0.48 -19.14
CA LYS A 314 15.09 -0.58 -18.87
C LYS A 314 15.98 0.08 -19.93
N THR A 315 15.45 0.43 -21.10
CA THR A 315 16.21 1.07 -22.19
C THR A 315 15.94 2.56 -22.36
N ALA A 316 15.03 3.13 -21.59
CA ALA A 316 14.65 4.55 -21.75
C ALA A 316 15.35 5.50 -20.75
N TRP A 317 16.18 4.97 -19.83
CA TRP A 317 16.79 5.74 -18.75
C TRP A 317 18.32 5.70 -18.69
N THR A 318 18.96 5.15 -19.73
CA THR A 318 20.44 5.23 -19.93
C THR A 318 20.83 6.37 -20.84
#